data_db74936c9b087c900ad0220689c7389e
#
_entry.id   db74936c9b087c900ad0220689c7389e
#
_cell.length_a   1.000
_cell.length_b   1.000
_cell.length_c   1.000
_cell.angle_alpha   90.00
_cell.angle_beta   90.00
_cell.angle_gamma   90.00
#
_symmetry.space_group_name_H-M   'P 1'
#
loop_
_entity.id
_entity.type
_entity.pdbx_description
1 polymer ?
#
loop_
_entity_poly.entity_id
_entity_poly.type
_entity_poly.pdbx_seq_one_letter_code
_entity_poly.pdbx_strand_id
1 'polypeptide(L)'
;MLTIIDDMPPKIRSDGSKVRMVKCRCDCGNVKVIRAESLTSGDTRSCGCIAGKTKAKPSGKRGTGNTYDLSGEYGIGWDSSGEPFYFDKEDFEKISQFTWWSGKRGYLRADKRINGVKVRVQMHRLVMDMQGKDPNLYIDHINHNTRDNRKENLRVVTNSENQRNRKRAE
;
A
#
# COMPACT_ATOMS: atom_id res chain seq x y z
N MET A 1 26.97 1.37 5.25
CA MET A 1 27.47 0.60 6.43
C MET A 1 27.57 1.55 7.62
N LEU A 2 27.62 1.03 8.85
CA LEU A 2 27.78 1.86 10.08
C LEU A 2 29.18 1.63 10.65
N THR A 3 29.91 2.72 10.90
CA THR A 3 31.24 2.69 11.52
C THR A 3 31.15 3.32 12.89
N ILE A 4 31.67 2.67 13.94
CA ILE A 4 31.70 3.21 15.29
C ILE A 4 32.72 4.37 15.29
N ILE A 5 32.31 5.52 15.84
CA ILE A 5 33.14 6.72 15.99
C ILE A 5 33.39 7.09 17.44
N ASP A 6 32.55 6.62 18.38
CA ASP A 6 32.66 6.94 19.79
C ASP A 6 31.85 5.95 20.65
N ASP A 7 32.30 5.73 21.91
CA ASP A 7 31.55 5.03 22.94
C ASP A 7 30.70 6.01 23.74
N MET A 8 29.45 5.64 23.97
CA MET A 8 28.49 6.47 24.71
C MET A 8 28.26 5.92 26.13
N PRO A 9 27.86 6.73 27.10
CA PRO A 9 27.43 6.23 28.39
C PRO A 9 26.39 5.12 28.27
N PRO A 10 26.49 4.05 29.07
CA PRO A 10 25.56 2.95 28.98
C PRO A 10 24.15 3.39 29.38
N LYS A 11 23.16 2.89 28.64
CA LYS A 11 21.75 3.08 28.99
C LYS A 11 21.33 2.04 30.03
N ILE A 12 20.75 2.49 31.15
CA ILE A 12 20.20 1.63 32.19
C ILE A 12 18.76 1.25 31.81
N ARG A 13 18.42 -0.03 31.81
CA ARG A 13 17.06 -0.54 31.64
C ARG A 13 16.27 -0.46 32.93
N SER A 14 14.95 -0.67 32.87
CA SER A 14 14.05 -0.72 34.03
C SER A 14 14.37 -1.85 35.03
N ASP A 15 15.03 -2.91 34.55
CA ASP A 15 15.52 -4.04 35.36
C ASP A 15 16.92 -3.80 35.99
N GLY A 16 17.48 -2.60 35.83
CA GLY A 16 18.82 -2.24 36.34
C GLY A 16 19.99 -2.68 35.45
N SER A 17 19.74 -3.43 34.39
CA SER A 17 20.79 -3.90 33.46
C SER A 17 21.37 -2.74 32.62
N LYS A 18 22.69 -2.78 32.36
CA LYS A 18 23.40 -1.79 31.56
C LYS A 18 23.52 -2.25 30.10
N VAL A 19 23.13 -1.39 29.18
CA VAL A 19 23.25 -1.62 27.74
C VAL A 19 24.33 -0.70 27.20
N ARG A 20 25.37 -1.28 26.57
CA ARG A 20 26.43 -0.50 25.90
C ARG A 20 25.86 0.21 24.70
N MET A 21 26.05 1.53 24.64
CA MET A 21 25.65 2.41 23.55
C MET A 21 26.85 2.88 22.79
N VAL A 22 26.76 2.97 21.46
CA VAL A 22 27.86 3.46 20.60
C VAL A 22 27.32 4.49 19.63
N LYS A 23 28.14 5.48 19.34
CA LYS A 23 27.88 6.50 18.34
C LYS A 23 28.49 6.01 17.01
N CYS A 24 27.67 5.95 15.97
CA CYS A 24 28.08 5.42 14.68
C CYS A 24 27.84 6.45 13.57
N ARG A 25 28.76 6.49 12.61
CA ARG A 25 28.61 7.23 11.36
C ARG A 25 28.19 6.25 10.26
N CYS A 26 27.20 6.60 9.50
CA CYS A 26 26.77 5.88 8.32
C CYS A 26 27.53 6.38 7.07
N ASP A 27 27.70 5.52 6.06
CA ASP A 27 28.31 5.93 4.77
C ASP A 27 27.57 7.09 4.08
N CYS A 28 26.31 7.33 4.43
CA CYS A 28 25.53 8.48 3.95
C CYS A 28 25.85 9.79 4.72
N GLY A 29 26.78 9.79 5.66
CA GLY A 29 27.19 10.95 6.48
C GLY A 29 26.42 11.12 7.78
N ASN A 30 25.23 10.50 7.94
CA ASN A 30 24.41 10.62 9.15
C ASN A 30 25.06 9.92 10.34
N VAL A 31 24.92 10.55 11.52
CA VAL A 31 25.42 10.01 12.80
C VAL A 31 24.22 9.55 13.64
N LYS A 32 24.34 8.38 14.28
CA LYS A 32 23.29 7.79 15.12
C LYS A 32 23.90 7.08 16.33
N VAL A 33 23.22 7.17 17.48
CA VAL A 33 23.57 6.40 18.68
C VAL A 33 22.71 5.14 18.71
N ILE A 34 23.34 3.97 18.80
CA ILE A 34 22.69 2.66 18.78
C ILE A 34 23.27 1.73 19.83
N ARG A 35 22.60 0.61 20.12
CA ARG A 35 23.13 -0.45 20.98
C ARG A 35 24.29 -1.14 20.28
N ALA A 36 25.38 -1.39 20.98
CA ALA A 36 26.53 -2.13 20.42
C ALA A 36 26.15 -3.54 19.93
N GLU A 37 25.26 -4.21 20.66
CA GLU A 37 24.73 -5.53 20.31
C GLU A 37 24.05 -5.55 18.93
N SER A 38 23.29 -4.50 18.58
CA SER A 38 22.58 -4.42 17.29
C SER A 38 23.50 -4.26 16.08
N LEU A 39 24.77 -3.85 16.30
CA LEU A 39 25.81 -3.87 15.27
C LEU A 39 26.43 -5.26 15.09
N THR A 40 26.74 -5.93 16.22
CA THR A 40 27.38 -7.25 16.22
C THR A 40 26.43 -8.34 15.75
N SER A 41 25.12 -8.25 16.06
CA SER A 41 24.09 -9.16 15.53
C SER A 41 23.74 -8.88 14.05
N GLY A 42 24.18 -7.74 13.50
CA GLY A 42 23.82 -7.33 12.14
C GLY A 42 22.39 -6.79 11.97
N ASP A 43 21.65 -6.60 13.07
CA ASP A 43 20.27 -6.10 13.04
C ASP A 43 20.19 -4.64 12.57
N THR A 44 21.27 -3.87 12.82
CA THR A 44 21.38 -2.48 12.39
C THR A 44 22.58 -2.28 11.49
N ARG A 45 22.35 -2.18 10.16
CA ARG A 45 23.40 -2.04 9.15
C ARG A 45 23.52 -0.62 8.59
N SER A 46 22.58 0.26 8.88
CA SER A 46 22.56 1.66 8.40
C SER A 46 21.83 2.58 9.38
N CYS A 47 21.93 3.89 9.16
CA CYS A 47 21.16 4.89 9.93
C CYS A 47 19.65 4.88 9.65
N GLY A 48 19.21 4.08 8.69
CA GLY A 48 17.85 4.07 8.09
C GLY A 48 17.85 4.57 6.64
N CYS A 49 18.95 5.12 6.13
CA CYS A 49 19.05 5.67 4.77
C CYS A 49 18.84 4.61 3.65
N ILE A 50 19.06 3.33 3.95
CA ILE A 50 18.84 2.22 3.00
C ILE A 50 17.37 1.80 3.00
N ALA A 51 16.64 2.01 4.09
CA ALA A 51 15.23 1.66 4.21
C ALA A 51 14.31 2.40 3.20
N GLY A 52 14.77 3.52 2.64
CA GLY A 52 14.04 4.27 1.62
C GLY A 52 14.35 3.90 0.16
N LYS A 53 15.31 3.01 -0.09
CA LYS A 53 15.71 2.64 -1.47
C LYS A 53 15.10 1.32 -1.97
N THR A 54 14.69 0.45 -1.12
CA THR A 54 13.72 -0.59 -1.46
C THR A 54 12.34 0.04 -1.36
N LYS A 55 11.54 0.00 -2.42
CA LYS A 55 10.09 0.28 -2.34
C LYS A 55 9.54 -0.71 -1.30
N ALA A 56 9.59 -0.31 -0.03
CA ALA A 56 9.09 -1.12 1.06
C ALA A 56 7.60 -1.30 0.78
N LYS A 57 7.18 -2.53 0.53
CA LYS A 57 5.77 -2.88 0.68
C LYS A 57 5.37 -2.32 2.05
N PRO A 58 4.40 -1.39 2.13
CA PRO A 58 3.96 -0.92 3.43
C PRO A 58 3.51 -2.16 4.19
N SER A 59 4.19 -2.46 5.30
CA SER A 59 3.85 -3.62 6.13
C SER A 59 2.44 -3.36 6.65
N GLY A 60 1.47 -4.08 6.12
CA GLY A 60 0.07 -3.94 6.49
C GLY A 60 -0.14 -4.26 7.97
N LYS A 61 0.05 -3.26 8.82
CA LYS A 61 -0.48 -3.32 10.18
C LYS A 61 -2.01 -3.34 10.04
N ARG A 62 -2.66 -4.31 10.65
CA ARG A 62 -4.12 -4.31 10.79
C ARG A 62 -4.54 -2.95 11.33
N GLY A 63 -5.32 -2.17 10.55
CA GLY A 63 -5.86 -0.88 10.95
C GLY A 63 -5.24 0.37 10.32
N THR A 64 -4.19 0.27 9.53
CA THR A 64 -3.74 1.40 8.70
C THR A 64 -4.48 1.36 7.37
N GLY A 65 -5.12 2.47 7.01
CA GLY A 65 -5.76 2.62 5.70
C GLY A 65 -4.77 2.39 4.54
N ASN A 66 -5.28 2.37 3.32
CA ASN A 66 -4.45 2.30 2.13
C ASN A 66 -3.45 3.47 2.08
N THR A 67 -2.28 3.25 1.51
CA THR A 67 -1.33 4.32 1.21
C THR A 67 -1.44 4.73 -0.25
N TYR A 68 -1.11 6.00 -0.55
CA TYR A 68 -1.28 6.57 -1.87
C TYR A 68 -0.07 7.39 -2.28
N ASP A 69 0.23 7.39 -3.58
CA ASP A 69 1.20 8.27 -4.22
C ASP A 69 0.50 9.02 -5.37
N LEU A 70 0.51 10.34 -5.31
CA LEU A 70 -0.11 11.23 -6.29
C LEU A 70 0.92 12.06 -7.06
N SER A 71 2.20 11.76 -6.95
CA SER A 71 3.28 12.52 -7.57
C SER A 71 3.38 12.30 -9.09
N GLY A 72 2.95 11.13 -9.59
CA GLY A 72 2.99 10.77 -11.01
C GLY A 72 1.84 11.38 -11.84
N GLU A 73 1.64 10.94 -13.05
CA GLU A 73 0.55 11.34 -13.96
C GLU A 73 -0.81 10.89 -13.42
N TYR A 74 -0.90 9.70 -12.87
CA TYR A 74 -2.07 9.11 -12.22
C TYR A 74 -1.77 8.75 -10.75
N GLY A 75 -2.79 8.41 -10.00
CA GLY A 75 -2.66 7.99 -8.61
C GLY A 75 -2.30 6.50 -8.51
N ILE A 76 -1.39 6.18 -7.60
CA ILE A 76 -1.05 4.82 -7.21
C ILE A 76 -1.49 4.62 -5.77
N GLY A 77 -2.29 3.58 -5.52
CA GLY A 77 -2.64 3.17 -4.17
C GLY A 77 -2.10 1.77 -3.87
N TRP A 78 -1.96 1.43 -2.60
CA TRP A 78 -1.63 0.06 -2.17
C TRP A 78 -2.76 -0.47 -1.31
N ASP A 79 -3.24 -1.66 -1.67
CA ASP A 79 -4.31 -2.33 -0.93
C ASP A 79 -3.83 -2.87 0.43
N SER A 80 -4.72 -3.46 1.22
CA SER A 80 -4.40 -4.02 2.53
C SER A 80 -3.37 -5.16 2.48
N SER A 81 -3.10 -5.73 1.31
CA SER A 81 -2.06 -6.74 1.07
C SER A 81 -0.72 -6.12 0.64
N GLY A 82 -0.67 -4.79 0.43
CA GLY A 82 0.48 -4.07 -0.08
C GLY A 82 0.67 -4.18 -1.58
N GLU A 83 -0.34 -4.64 -2.33
CA GLU A 83 -0.29 -4.71 -3.78
C GLU A 83 -0.80 -3.42 -4.42
N PRO A 84 -0.12 -2.91 -5.47
CA PRO A 84 -0.47 -1.62 -6.07
C PRO A 84 -1.76 -1.68 -6.89
N PHE A 85 -2.45 -0.55 -6.97
CA PHE A 85 -3.57 -0.30 -7.88
C PHE A 85 -3.50 1.13 -8.42
N TYR A 86 -4.14 1.38 -9.56
CA TYR A 86 -4.04 2.63 -10.31
C TYR A 86 -5.41 3.27 -10.47
N PHE A 87 -5.45 4.61 -10.45
CA PHE A 87 -6.68 5.39 -10.55
C PHE A 87 -6.38 6.82 -11.02
N ASP A 88 -7.37 7.54 -11.53
CA ASP A 88 -7.23 8.94 -11.90
C ASP A 88 -7.20 9.81 -10.64
N LYS A 89 -6.29 10.80 -10.59
CA LYS A 89 -6.11 11.66 -9.41
C LYS A 89 -7.39 12.40 -9.00
N GLU A 90 -8.25 12.74 -9.96
CA GLU A 90 -9.53 13.39 -9.69
C GLU A 90 -10.49 12.54 -8.85
N ASP A 91 -10.35 11.21 -8.89
CA ASP A 91 -11.15 10.29 -8.10
C ASP A 91 -10.58 10.02 -6.70
N PHE A 92 -9.43 10.64 -6.35
CA PHE A 92 -8.75 10.40 -5.06
C PHE A 92 -9.66 10.66 -3.85
N GLU A 93 -10.43 11.75 -3.84
CA GLU A 93 -11.32 12.06 -2.73
C GLU A 93 -12.40 11.00 -2.54
N LYS A 94 -12.95 10.44 -3.63
CA LYS A 94 -13.91 9.34 -3.58
C LYS A 94 -13.26 8.05 -3.05
N ILE A 95 -12.03 7.76 -3.51
CA ILE A 95 -11.32 6.52 -3.24
C ILE A 95 -10.76 6.49 -1.82
N SER A 96 -10.20 7.59 -1.32
CA SER A 96 -9.54 7.69 -0.01
C SER A 96 -10.48 7.50 1.19
N GLN A 97 -11.79 7.61 0.97
CA GLN A 97 -12.80 7.36 2.01
C GLN A 97 -12.97 5.89 2.39
N PHE A 98 -12.33 4.98 1.67
CA PHE A 98 -12.50 3.53 1.82
C PHE A 98 -11.17 2.84 2.13
N THR A 99 -11.24 1.72 2.82
CA THR A 99 -10.12 0.79 2.95
C THR A 99 -10.28 -0.33 1.93
N TRP A 100 -9.43 -0.30 0.92
CA TRP A 100 -9.46 -1.23 -0.21
C TRP A 100 -8.71 -2.52 0.07
N TRP A 101 -9.30 -3.61 -0.35
CA TRP A 101 -8.70 -4.94 -0.35
C TRP A 101 -9.08 -5.68 -1.64
N SER A 102 -8.26 -6.63 -2.06
CA SER A 102 -8.52 -7.43 -3.26
C SER A 102 -8.93 -8.86 -2.93
N GLY A 103 -9.93 -9.37 -3.67
CA GLY A 103 -10.32 -10.77 -3.61
C GLY A 103 -9.51 -11.64 -4.58
N LYS A 104 -9.80 -12.94 -4.63
CA LYS A 104 -9.10 -13.94 -5.47
C LYS A 104 -8.97 -13.56 -6.97
N ARG A 105 -9.87 -12.71 -7.49
CA ARG A 105 -9.87 -12.25 -8.89
C ARG A 105 -9.21 -10.87 -9.07
N GLY A 106 -8.54 -10.33 -8.05
CA GLY A 106 -7.83 -9.05 -8.11
C GLY A 106 -8.72 -7.80 -8.04
N TYR A 107 -10.04 -7.90 -8.13
CA TYR A 107 -10.93 -6.75 -8.03
C TYR A 107 -10.83 -6.07 -6.68
N LEU A 108 -10.68 -4.75 -6.69
CA LEU A 108 -10.64 -3.93 -5.48
C LEU A 108 -12.04 -3.72 -4.91
N ARG A 109 -12.18 -4.02 -3.64
CA ARG A 109 -13.41 -3.96 -2.88
C ARG A 109 -13.19 -3.24 -1.56
N ALA A 110 -14.25 -2.60 -1.06
CA ALA A 110 -14.33 -2.05 0.28
C ALA A 110 -15.70 -2.34 0.87
N ASP A 111 -15.77 -2.41 2.18
CA ASP A 111 -17.04 -2.57 2.89
C ASP A 111 -17.33 -1.27 3.66
N LYS A 112 -18.53 -0.71 3.50
CA LYS A 112 -19.02 0.46 4.22
C LYS A 112 -20.32 0.09 4.95
N ARG A 113 -20.53 0.63 6.14
CA ARG A 113 -21.83 0.53 6.82
C ARG A 113 -22.65 1.77 6.52
N ILE A 114 -23.84 1.58 5.97
CA ILE A 114 -24.83 2.64 5.72
C ILE A 114 -26.09 2.24 6.52
N ASN A 115 -26.49 3.07 7.46
CA ASN A 115 -27.64 2.79 8.35
C ASN A 115 -27.58 1.39 9.00
N GLY A 116 -26.39 1.01 9.47
CA GLY A 116 -26.16 -0.30 10.09
C GLY A 116 -25.98 -1.48 9.12
N VAL A 117 -26.36 -1.32 7.87
CA VAL A 117 -26.26 -2.37 6.84
C VAL A 117 -24.88 -2.34 6.20
N LYS A 118 -24.26 -3.51 6.06
CA LYS A 118 -22.97 -3.66 5.36
C LYS A 118 -23.18 -3.62 3.86
N VAL A 119 -22.63 -2.60 3.21
CA VAL A 119 -22.67 -2.43 1.75
C VAL A 119 -21.27 -2.64 1.21
N ARG A 120 -21.14 -3.48 0.17
CA ARG A 120 -19.89 -3.70 -0.54
C ARG A 120 -19.76 -2.76 -1.71
N VAL A 121 -18.65 -2.03 -1.74
CA VAL A 121 -18.29 -1.10 -2.80
C VAL A 121 -17.20 -1.73 -3.67
N GLN A 122 -17.30 -1.60 -4.99
CA GLN A 122 -16.29 -2.01 -5.96
C GLN A 122 -15.66 -0.76 -6.57
N MET A 123 -14.33 -0.68 -6.64
CA MET A 123 -13.63 0.54 -7.05
C MET A 123 -14.02 0.96 -8.49
N HIS A 124 -13.95 0.07 -9.46
CA HIS A 124 -14.35 0.37 -10.84
C HIS A 124 -15.79 0.88 -10.97
N ARG A 125 -16.71 0.39 -10.12
CA ARG A 125 -18.09 0.92 -10.10
C ARG A 125 -18.18 2.28 -9.41
N LEU A 126 -17.31 2.54 -8.44
CA LEU A 126 -17.26 3.82 -7.72
C LEU A 126 -16.75 4.94 -8.64
N VAL A 127 -15.63 4.72 -9.34
CA VAL A 127 -15.03 5.73 -10.24
C VAL A 127 -15.87 6.01 -11.46
N MET A 128 -16.65 5.03 -11.92
CA MET A 128 -17.61 5.17 -13.03
C MET A 128 -19.00 5.63 -12.57
N ASP A 129 -19.17 5.99 -11.30
CA ASP A 129 -20.45 6.39 -10.67
C ASP A 129 -21.61 5.40 -10.92
N MET A 130 -21.27 4.09 -10.98
CA MET A 130 -22.20 2.98 -11.30
C MET A 130 -22.59 2.15 -10.07
N GLN A 131 -22.29 2.60 -8.84
CA GLN A 131 -22.70 1.92 -7.62
C GLN A 131 -24.22 1.92 -7.48
N GLY A 132 -24.80 0.73 -7.32
CA GLY A 132 -26.26 0.56 -7.17
C GLY A 132 -27.11 0.88 -8.39
N LYS A 133 -26.49 1.23 -9.53
CA LYS A 133 -27.18 1.44 -10.82
C LYS A 133 -27.39 0.10 -11.52
N ASP A 134 -28.06 0.12 -12.65
CA ASP A 134 -28.55 -1.00 -13.46
C ASP A 134 -27.76 -2.32 -13.27
N PRO A 135 -28.39 -3.38 -12.75
CA PRO A 135 -27.76 -4.68 -12.54
C PRO A 135 -27.34 -5.38 -13.85
N ASN A 136 -27.91 -4.96 -15.00
CA ASN A 136 -27.59 -5.54 -16.32
C ASN A 136 -26.35 -4.92 -16.96
N LEU A 137 -25.84 -3.81 -16.41
CA LEU A 137 -24.63 -3.15 -16.87
C LEU A 137 -23.42 -3.57 -16.06
N TYR A 138 -22.36 -3.93 -16.75
CA TYR A 138 -21.08 -4.36 -16.21
C TYR A 138 -20.01 -3.31 -16.52
N ILE A 139 -18.98 -3.26 -15.70
CA ILE A 139 -17.77 -2.50 -16.00
C ILE A 139 -16.66 -3.50 -16.30
N ASP A 140 -16.10 -3.37 -17.48
CA ASP A 140 -15.03 -4.22 -17.99
C ASP A 140 -13.71 -3.44 -18.00
N HIS A 141 -12.60 -4.14 -17.69
CA HIS A 141 -11.26 -3.61 -17.78
C HIS A 141 -10.67 -3.95 -19.15
N ILE A 142 -10.45 -2.94 -19.99
CA ILE A 142 -10.03 -3.08 -21.39
C ILE A 142 -8.74 -3.89 -21.50
N ASN A 143 -7.74 -3.60 -20.64
CA ASN A 143 -6.46 -4.29 -20.61
C ASN A 143 -6.45 -5.58 -19.76
N HIS A 144 -7.61 -6.02 -19.24
CA HIS A 144 -7.78 -7.17 -18.34
C HIS A 144 -7.08 -7.05 -16.98
N ASN A 145 -6.45 -5.91 -16.67
CA ASN A 145 -5.86 -5.67 -15.35
C ASN A 145 -6.92 -5.08 -14.40
N THR A 146 -7.46 -5.91 -13.52
CA THR A 146 -8.51 -5.52 -12.56
C THR A 146 -8.04 -4.54 -11.48
N ARG A 147 -6.74 -4.24 -11.44
CA ARG A 147 -6.12 -3.26 -10.54
C ARG A 147 -5.93 -1.89 -11.19
N ASP A 148 -6.13 -1.77 -12.49
CA ASP A 148 -6.07 -0.51 -13.23
C ASP A 148 -7.48 0.09 -13.39
N ASN A 149 -7.86 0.93 -12.43
CA ASN A 149 -9.18 1.55 -12.35
C ASN A 149 -9.18 2.98 -12.90
N ARG A 150 -8.25 3.33 -13.80
CA ARG A 150 -8.31 4.58 -14.56
C ARG A 150 -9.46 4.53 -15.55
N LYS A 151 -10.17 5.63 -15.73
CA LYS A 151 -11.36 5.71 -16.61
C LYS A 151 -11.06 5.32 -18.05
N GLU A 152 -9.85 5.64 -18.54
CA GLU A 152 -9.40 5.24 -19.87
C GLU A 152 -9.36 3.73 -20.08
N ASN A 153 -9.18 2.97 -18.99
CA ASN A 153 -9.15 1.50 -19.01
C ASN A 153 -10.50 0.86 -18.66
N LEU A 154 -11.51 1.65 -18.34
CA LEU A 154 -12.83 1.16 -17.94
C LEU A 154 -13.87 1.46 -19.00
N ARG A 155 -14.76 0.51 -19.25
CA ARG A 155 -15.91 0.70 -20.13
C ARG A 155 -17.16 0.06 -19.55
N VAL A 156 -18.31 0.67 -19.81
CA VAL A 156 -19.62 0.11 -19.47
C VAL A 156 -20.04 -0.81 -20.61
N VAL A 157 -20.40 -2.03 -20.27
CA VAL A 157 -20.76 -3.09 -21.25
C VAL A 157 -21.98 -3.87 -20.80
N THR A 158 -22.67 -4.47 -21.73
CA THR A 158 -23.70 -5.48 -21.47
C THR A 158 -23.06 -6.80 -21.03
N ASN A 159 -23.86 -7.71 -20.46
CA ASN A 159 -23.38 -9.05 -20.10
C ASN A 159 -22.79 -9.81 -21.31
N SER A 160 -23.44 -9.72 -22.46
CA SER A 160 -23.00 -10.39 -23.70
C SER A 160 -21.64 -9.89 -24.18
N GLU A 161 -21.40 -8.57 -24.12
CA GLU A 161 -20.12 -7.96 -24.47
C GLU A 161 -19.03 -8.34 -23.48
N ASN A 162 -19.34 -8.31 -22.18
CA ASN A 162 -18.40 -8.69 -21.12
C ASN A 162 -17.97 -10.17 -21.26
N GLN A 163 -18.90 -11.06 -21.61
CA GLN A 163 -18.57 -12.47 -21.83
C GLN A 163 -17.68 -12.68 -23.06
N ARG A 164 -17.88 -11.93 -24.14
CA ARG A 164 -17.03 -12.01 -25.35
C ARG A 164 -15.59 -11.54 -25.07
N ASN A 165 -15.40 -10.59 -24.15
CA ASN A 165 -14.09 -10.08 -23.77
C ASN A 165 -13.35 -10.97 -22.75
N ARG A 166 -13.98 -11.99 -22.19
CA ARG A 166 -13.31 -12.93 -21.30
C ARG A 166 -12.22 -13.67 -22.05
N LYS A 167 -10.97 -13.62 -21.52
CA LYS A 167 -9.93 -14.55 -21.99
C LYS A 167 -10.44 -15.97 -21.76
N ARG A 168 -10.51 -16.77 -22.83
CA ARG A 168 -10.71 -18.21 -22.71
C ARG A 168 -9.50 -18.74 -21.92
N ALA A 169 -9.75 -19.50 -20.85
CA ALA A 169 -8.71 -20.26 -20.21
C ALA A 169 -8.17 -21.25 -21.24
N GLU A 170 -6.90 -21.12 -21.58
CA GLU A 170 -6.13 -22.13 -22.31
C GLU A 170 -5.88 -23.32 -21.41
#